data_630488a233abeb1c6f08bf902d7a4da5
#
_entry.id   630488a233abeb1c6f08bf902d7a4da5
#
_cell.length_a   1.000
_cell.length_b   1.000
_cell.length_c   1.000
_cell.angle_alpha   90.00
_cell.angle_beta   90.00
_cell.angle_gamma   90.00
#
_symmetry.space_group_name_H-M   'P 1'
#
loop_
_entity.id
_entity.type
_entity.pdbx_description
1 polymer ?
#
loop_
_entity_poly.entity_id
_entity_poly.type
_entity_poly.pdbx_seq_one_letter_code
_entity_poly.pdbx_strand_id
1 'polypeptide(L)'
;MTDQPEPQRTRIQQKNRDLILEGALTVFSESGFRGATIDQIAEAAGLSKPNVLYYFASKDEIHRTLLTTLLDLWLAPMLNLDPDGDPLDEVLGYVHTKLRMSRDYPRESRLFAYEILQGAPHLGDILGGRLRDLVNGTVAILAGWIAAGRLSRVDPHHLIFSIWALTQHYADFEV
;
A
#
# COMPACT_ATOMS: atom_id res chain seq x y z
N MET A 1 13.94 -28.81 -10.78
CA MET A 1 13.93 -27.82 -9.68
C MET A 1 12.67 -28.11 -8.90
N THR A 2 12.81 -28.76 -7.74
CA THR A 2 11.72 -29.19 -6.87
C THR A 2 11.22 -27.98 -6.09
N ASP A 3 10.01 -27.58 -6.43
CA ASP A 3 9.21 -26.61 -5.68
C ASP A 3 8.85 -27.27 -4.32
N GLN A 4 9.61 -26.95 -3.27
CA GLN A 4 9.24 -27.36 -1.92
C GLN A 4 8.23 -26.34 -1.39
N PRO A 5 7.01 -26.75 -0.99
CA PRO A 5 6.07 -25.85 -0.37
C PRO A 5 6.67 -25.27 0.92
N GLU A 6 6.60 -23.94 1.09
CA GLU A 6 7.01 -23.28 2.33
C GLU A 6 6.34 -23.96 3.53
N PRO A 7 7.07 -24.24 4.63
CA PRO A 7 6.49 -24.88 5.80
C PRO A 7 5.36 -24.00 6.37
N GLN A 8 4.18 -24.57 6.48
CA GLN A 8 3.01 -23.90 7.04
C GLN A 8 3.33 -23.43 8.47
N ARG A 9 3.44 -22.10 8.64
CA ARG A 9 3.76 -21.48 9.94
C ARG A 9 2.71 -21.86 10.98
N THR A 10 3.15 -22.12 12.22
CA THR A 10 2.21 -22.37 13.31
C THR A 10 1.38 -21.11 13.61
N ARG A 11 0.17 -21.29 14.19
CA ARG A 11 -0.71 -20.17 14.57
C ARG A 11 0.02 -19.14 15.48
N ILE A 12 0.91 -19.61 16.35
CA ILE A 12 1.70 -18.75 17.24
C ILE A 12 2.73 -17.95 16.44
N GLN A 13 3.42 -18.60 15.50
CA GLN A 13 4.39 -17.93 14.65
C GLN A 13 3.72 -16.84 13.79
N GLN A 14 2.56 -17.10 13.22
CA GLN A 14 1.81 -16.10 12.47
C GLN A 14 1.41 -14.92 13.37
N LYS A 15 0.84 -15.20 14.55
CA LYS A 15 0.48 -14.14 15.52
C LYS A 15 1.66 -13.24 15.88
N ASN A 16 2.82 -13.81 16.17
CA ASN A 16 4.00 -13.02 16.52
C ASN A 16 4.50 -12.19 15.32
N ARG A 17 4.44 -12.74 14.12
CA ARG A 17 4.79 -12.01 12.90
C ARG A 17 3.85 -10.81 12.69
N ASP A 18 2.56 -10.99 12.89
CA ASP A 18 1.55 -9.93 12.78
C ASP A 18 1.78 -8.82 13.83
N LEU A 19 2.13 -9.19 15.09
CA LEU A 19 2.49 -8.24 16.14
C LEU A 19 3.73 -7.41 15.77
N ILE A 20 4.75 -8.04 15.17
CA ILE A 20 5.96 -7.35 14.73
C ILE A 20 5.63 -6.36 13.60
N LEU A 21 4.82 -6.77 12.63
CA LEU A 21 4.42 -5.91 11.52
C LEU A 21 3.56 -4.73 12.00
N GLU A 22 2.66 -4.93 12.95
CA GLU A 22 1.84 -3.86 13.56
C GLU A 22 2.71 -2.86 14.34
N GLY A 23 3.64 -3.35 15.20
CA GLY A 23 4.59 -2.50 15.90
C GLY A 23 5.51 -1.73 14.94
N ALA A 24 5.97 -2.39 13.89
CA ALA A 24 6.79 -1.77 12.85
C ALA A 24 6.03 -0.70 12.06
N LEU A 25 4.75 -0.92 11.75
CA LEU A 25 3.89 0.06 11.10
C LEU A 25 3.80 1.34 11.93
N THR A 26 3.58 1.23 13.24
CA THR A 26 3.57 2.37 14.15
C THR A 26 4.89 3.13 14.10
N VAL A 27 6.02 2.44 14.32
CA VAL A 27 7.34 3.08 14.37
C VAL A 27 7.74 3.72 13.04
N PHE A 28 7.48 3.03 11.92
CA PHE A 28 7.83 3.56 10.60
C PHE A 28 6.94 4.73 10.16
N SER A 29 5.65 4.72 10.52
CA SER A 29 4.74 5.83 10.18
C SER A 29 5.05 7.12 10.95
N GLU A 30 5.69 7.02 12.11
CA GLU A 30 6.09 8.17 12.95
C GLU A 30 7.50 8.68 12.61
N SER A 31 8.46 7.77 12.44
CA SER A 31 9.89 8.09 12.36
C SER A 31 10.51 7.86 10.98
N GLY A 32 9.75 7.31 10.05
CA GLY A 32 10.26 6.84 8.76
C GLY A 32 11.25 5.68 8.91
N PHE A 33 11.69 5.11 7.78
CA PHE A 33 12.63 3.99 7.78
C PHE A 33 13.97 4.31 8.47
N ARG A 34 14.54 5.51 8.22
CA ARG A 34 15.85 5.88 8.75
C ARG A 34 15.84 6.13 10.25
N GLY A 35 14.77 6.71 10.78
CA GLY A 35 14.63 7.02 12.21
C GLY A 35 14.25 5.81 13.07
N ALA A 36 13.70 4.76 12.48
CA ALA A 36 13.25 3.56 13.16
C ALA A 36 14.42 2.62 13.52
N THR A 37 14.29 1.94 14.67
CA THR A 37 15.22 0.89 15.14
C THR A 37 14.49 -0.41 15.44
N ILE A 38 15.21 -1.54 15.39
CA ILE A 38 14.66 -2.87 15.79
C ILE A 38 14.22 -2.86 17.26
N ASP A 39 14.91 -2.11 18.12
CA ASP A 39 14.56 -2.03 19.55
C ASP A 39 13.20 -1.35 19.74
N GLN A 40 12.92 -0.25 19.05
CA GLN A 40 11.61 0.42 19.06
C GLN A 40 10.50 -0.48 18.50
N ILE A 41 10.79 -1.21 17.41
CA ILE A 41 9.83 -2.16 16.84
C ILE A 41 9.53 -3.30 17.82
N ALA A 42 10.55 -3.82 18.51
CA ALA A 42 10.38 -4.87 19.52
C ALA A 42 9.53 -4.38 20.69
N GLU A 43 9.80 -3.18 21.19
CA GLU A 43 9.02 -2.53 22.25
C GLU A 43 7.55 -2.35 21.82
N ALA A 44 7.31 -1.78 20.64
CA ALA A 44 5.97 -1.56 20.11
C ALA A 44 5.19 -2.88 19.89
N ALA A 45 5.90 -3.96 19.52
CA ALA A 45 5.33 -5.29 19.33
C ALA A 45 5.11 -6.06 20.66
N GLY A 46 5.61 -5.55 21.79
CA GLY A 46 5.60 -6.27 23.07
C GLY A 46 6.50 -7.52 23.08
N LEU A 47 7.56 -7.53 22.29
CA LEU A 47 8.48 -8.66 22.10
C LEU A 47 9.93 -8.25 22.43
N SER A 48 10.80 -9.21 22.65
CA SER A 48 12.24 -8.94 22.75
C SER A 48 12.89 -8.79 21.37
N LYS A 49 13.96 -7.99 21.27
CA LYS A 49 14.74 -7.85 20.03
C LYS A 49 15.19 -9.19 19.43
N PRO A 50 15.73 -10.17 20.22
CA PRO A 50 16.06 -11.49 19.69
C PRO A 50 14.84 -12.20 19.09
N ASN A 51 13.65 -12.00 19.67
CA ASN A 51 12.43 -12.59 19.15
C ASN A 51 12.03 -11.96 17.80
N VAL A 52 12.12 -10.64 17.66
CA VAL A 52 11.92 -9.96 16.37
C VAL A 52 12.89 -10.49 15.31
N LEU A 53 14.20 -10.60 15.65
CA LEU A 53 15.23 -11.07 14.74
C LEU A 53 15.13 -12.56 14.38
N TYR A 54 14.38 -13.34 15.16
CA TYR A 54 14.01 -14.72 14.80
C TYR A 54 13.02 -14.77 13.62
N TYR A 55 12.10 -13.79 13.55
CA TYR A 55 11.06 -13.73 12.50
C TYR A 55 11.49 -12.95 11.26
N PHE A 56 12.34 -11.96 11.43
CA PHE A 56 12.83 -11.07 10.37
C PHE A 56 14.31 -10.82 10.55
N ALA A 57 15.10 -11.15 9.54
CA ALA A 57 16.55 -11.04 9.60
C ALA A 57 17.05 -9.58 9.72
N SER A 58 16.22 -8.60 9.32
CA SER A 58 16.62 -7.18 9.33
C SER A 58 15.41 -6.25 9.39
N LYS A 59 15.66 -4.99 9.74
CA LYS A 59 14.70 -3.89 9.63
C LYS A 59 14.21 -3.69 8.19
N ASP A 60 15.09 -3.88 7.24
CA ASP A 60 14.79 -3.80 5.81
C ASP A 60 13.77 -4.86 5.38
N GLU A 61 13.92 -6.09 5.85
CA GLU A 61 12.95 -7.15 5.56
C GLU A 61 11.57 -6.86 6.15
N ILE A 62 11.51 -6.34 7.38
CA ILE A 62 10.25 -5.92 8.02
C ILE A 62 9.57 -4.84 7.17
N HIS A 63 10.33 -3.80 6.81
CA HIS A 63 9.83 -2.66 6.04
C HIS A 63 9.33 -3.09 4.66
N ARG A 64 10.11 -3.90 3.94
CA ARG A 64 9.72 -4.43 2.63
C ARG A 64 8.46 -5.29 2.70
N THR A 65 8.35 -6.15 3.73
CA THR A 65 7.15 -6.99 3.96
C THR A 65 5.91 -6.12 4.18
N LEU A 66 6.01 -5.09 5.02
CA LEU A 66 4.93 -4.13 5.24
C LEU A 66 4.52 -3.44 3.95
N LEU A 67 5.46 -2.82 3.25
CA LEU A 67 5.19 -2.08 2.02
C LEU A 67 4.52 -2.96 0.96
N THR A 68 4.96 -4.22 0.81
CA THR A 68 4.36 -5.15 -0.16
C THR A 68 2.93 -5.49 0.22
N THR A 69 2.67 -5.78 1.51
CA THR A 69 1.31 -6.08 2.00
C THR A 69 0.38 -4.88 1.83
N LEU A 70 0.87 -3.67 2.15
CA LEU A 70 0.10 -2.44 2.03
C LEU A 70 -0.19 -2.07 0.58
N LEU A 71 0.77 -2.29 -0.31
CA LEU A 71 0.58 -2.04 -1.73
C LEU A 71 -0.56 -2.89 -2.30
N ASP A 72 -0.62 -4.17 -1.92
CA ASP A 72 -1.71 -5.06 -2.33
C ASP A 72 -3.08 -4.54 -1.87
N LEU A 73 -3.18 -4.12 -0.62
CA LEU A 73 -4.38 -3.51 -0.06
C LEU A 73 -4.74 -2.21 -0.79
N TRP A 74 -3.76 -1.34 -1.03
CA TRP A 74 -3.95 -0.01 -1.63
C TRP A 74 -4.35 -0.05 -3.11
N LEU A 75 -3.90 -1.09 -3.82
CA LEU A 75 -4.18 -1.28 -5.25
C LEU A 75 -5.46 -2.07 -5.53
N ALA A 76 -5.95 -2.84 -4.56
CA ALA A 76 -7.15 -3.66 -4.73
C ALA A 76 -8.37 -2.90 -5.29
N PRO A 77 -8.68 -1.65 -4.89
CA PRO A 77 -9.81 -0.90 -5.45
C PRO A 77 -9.70 -0.62 -6.95
N MET A 78 -8.50 -0.52 -7.51
CA MET A 78 -8.30 -0.31 -8.96
C MET A 78 -8.66 -1.54 -9.79
N LEU A 79 -8.54 -2.74 -9.19
CA LEU A 79 -8.90 -4.01 -9.84
C LEU A 79 -10.42 -4.22 -9.94
N ASN A 80 -11.20 -3.46 -9.17
CA ASN A 80 -12.65 -3.65 -9.05
C ASN A 80 -13.46 -2.73 -9.97
N LEU A 81 -12.83 -1.91 -10.81
CA LEU A 81 -13.52 -1.08 -11.80
C LEU A 81 -14.15 -1.97 -12.87
N ASP A 82 -15.48 -1.85 -13.05
CA ASP A 82 -16.23 -2.55 -14.08
C ASP A 82 -16.24 -1.73 -15.39
N PRO A 83 -15.56 -2.17 -16.47
CA PRO A 83 -15.56 -1.43 -17.73
C PRO A 83 -16.94 -1.29 -18.37
N ASP A 84 -17.88 -2.15 -18.05
CA ASP A 84 -19.26 -2.11 -18.53
C ASP A 84 -20.20 -1.30 -17.61
N GLY A 85 -19.74 -0.98 -16.38
CA GLY A 85 -20.49 -0.20 -15.38
C GLY A 85 -20.75 1.26 -15.80
N ASP A 86 -21.55 1.99 -15.02
CA ASP A 86 -21.73 3.43 -15.22
C ASP A 86 -20.43 4.18 -14.81
N PRO A 87 -19.81 4.96 -15.74
CA PRO A 87 -18.52 5.61 -15.47
C PRO A 87 -18.52 6.53 -14.24
N LEU A 88 -19.64 7.22 -13.99
CA LEU A 88 -19.73 8.14 -12.85
C LEU A 88 -19.81 7.36 -11.54
N ASP A 89 -20.63 6.31 -11.49
CA ASP A 89 -20.78 5.45 -10.31
C ASP A 89 -19.46 4.73 -9.99
N GLU A 90 -18.76 4.22 -11.01
CA GLU A 90 -17.47 3.54 -10.86
C GLU A 90 -16.39 4.49 -10.33
N VAL A 91 -16.24 5.68 -10.92
CA VAL A 91 -15.25 6.68 -10.47
C VAL A 91 -15.58 7.18 -9.06
N LEU A 92 -16.84 7.48 -8.75
CA LEU A 92 -17.26 7.90 -7.41
C LEU A 92 -17.08 6.78 -6.39
N GLY A 93 -17.40 5.54 -6.74
CA GLY A 93 -17.16 4.36 -5.90
C GLY A 93 -15.68 4.20 -5.55
N TYR A 94 -14.80 4.40 -6.53
CA TYR A 94 -13.35 4.40 -6.32
C TYR A 94 -12.91 5.53 -5.38
N VAL A 95 -13.37 6.77 -5.61
CA VAL A 95 -13.08 7.94 -4.75
C VAL A 95 -13.53 7.68 -3.31
N HIS A 96 -14.77 7.20 -3.11
CA HIS A 96 -15.30 6.88 -1.77
C HIS A 96 -14.48 5.79 -1.07
N THR A 97 -14.02 4.80 -1.82
CA THR A 97 -13.18 3.73 -1.28
C THR A 97 -11.82 4.29 -0.85
N LYS A 98 -11.18 5.13 -1.66
CA LYS A 98 -9.92 5.78 -1.31
C LYS A 98 -10.05 6.70 -0.09
N LEU A 99 -11.13 7.48 0.03
CA LEU A 99 -11.39 8.32 1.21
C LEU A 99 -11.57 7.48 2.49
N ARG A 100 -12.32 6.36 2.41
CA ARG A 100 -12.44 5.43 3.54
C ARG A 100 -11.09 4.86 3.94
N MET A 101 -10.27 4.44 2.97
CA MET A 101 -8.92 3.91 3.25
C MET A 101 -8.04 4.95 3.92
N SER A 102 -8.06 6.20 3.48
CA SER A 102 -7.30 7.29 4.11
C SER A 102 -7.75 7.57 5.54
N ARG A 103 -9.05 7.45 5.83
CA ARG A 103 -9.59 7.58 7.19
C ARG A 103 -9.21 6.40 8.08
N ASP A 104 -9.33 5.17 7.55
CA ASP A 104 -9.22 3.94 8.34
C ASP A 104 -7.77 3.45 8.46
N TYR A 105 -6.88 3.86 7.54
CA TYR A 105 -5.47 3.41 7.44
C TYR A 105 -4.49 4.59 7.27
N PRO A 106 -4.52 5.63 8.15
CA PRO A 106 -3.66 6.81 7.99
C PRO A 106 -2.17 6.51 8.21
N ARG A 107 -1.82 5.54 9.08
CA ARG A 107 -0.42 5.14 9.31
C ARG A 107 0.18 4.48 8.05
N GLU A 108 -0.61 3.64 7.41
CA GLU A 108 -0.25 2.95 6.17
C GLU A 108 -0.03 3.96 5.03
N SER A 109 -0.91 4.95 4.90
CA SER A 109 -0.76 6.03 3.92
C SER A 109 0.55 6.78 4.15
N ARG A 110 0.84 7.21 5.38
CA ARG A 110 2.09 7.91 5.73
C ARG A 110 3.33 7.07 5.46
N LEU A 111 3.30 5.77 5.78
CA LEU A 111 4.42 4.86 5.49
C LEU A 111 4.72 4.85 3.99
N PHE A 112 3.69 4.73 3.16
CA PHE A 112 3.84 4.75 1.70
C PHE A 112 4.33 6.11 1.19
N ALA A 113 3.78 7.22 1.71
CA ALA A 113 4.22 8.57 1.36
C ALA A 113 5.70 8.80 1.68
N TYR A 114 6.18 8.35 2.85
CA TYR A 114 7.60 8.40 3.20
C TYR A 114 8.48 7.64 2.23
N GLU A 115 8.07 6.45 1.82
CA GLU A 115 8.82 5.63 0.86
C GLU A 115 8.92 6.33 -0.50
N ILE A 116 7.82 6.87 -1.02
CA ILE A 116 7.79 7.61 -2.29
C ILE A 116 8.67 8.86 -2.23
N LEU A 117 8.58 9.65 -1.15
CA LEU A 117 9.40 10.85 -0.95
C LEU A 117 10.90 10.57 -0.88
N GLN A 118 11.30 9.37 -0.46
CA GLN A 118 12.69 8.92 -0.45
C GLN A 118 13.16 8.35 -1.80
N GLY A 119 12.34 8.37 -2.83
CA GLY A 119 12.66 7.79 -4.14
C GLY A 119 12.35 6.31 -4.27
N ALA A 120 11.50 5.77 -3.40
CA ALA A 120 11.02 4.38 -3.40
C ALA A 120 12.13 3.30 -3.40
N PRO A 121 13.15 3.38 -2.51
CA PRO A 121 14.30 2.48 -2.54
C PRO A 121 13.94 1.00 -2.33
N HIS A 122 12.80 0.71 -1.65
CA HIS A 122 12.36 -0.65 -1.36
C HIS A 122 11.24 -1.14 -2.28
N LEU A 123 10.60 -0.23 -3.02
CA LEU A 123 9.45 -0.52 -3.92
C LEU A 123 9.77 -0.33 -5.40
N GLY A 124 10.96 0.14 -5.78
CA GLY A 124 11.29 0.54 -7.15
C GLY A 124 10.89 -0.49 -8.21
N ASP A 125 11.22 -1.76 -8.00
CA ASP A 125 10.86 -2.85 -8.93
C ASP A 125 9.35 -3.10 -8.99
N ILE A 126 8.66 -2.99 -7.85
CA ILE A 126 7.20 -3.21 -7.75
C ILE A 126 6.45 -2.03 -8.39
N LEU A 127 6.91 -0.79 -8.16
CA LEU A 127 6.34 0.40 -8.78
C LEU A 127 6.53 0.41 -10.30
N GLY A 128 7.71 0.00 -10.77
CA GLY A 128 8.03 -0.09 -12.19
C GLY A 128 7.31 -1.21 -12.94
N GLY A 129 6.82 -2.22 -12.22
CA GLY A 129 6.10 -3.38 -12.76
C GLY A 129 4.60 -3.32 -12.47
N ARG A 130 4.19 -3.98 -11.39
CA ARG A 130 2.78 -4.23 -11.05
C ARG A 130 1.92 -2.96 -10.93
N LEU A 131 2.42 -1.91 -10.26
CA LEU A 131 1.66 -0.66 -10.14
C LEU A 131 1.44 -0.02 -11.51
N ARG A 132 2.47 0.03 -12.35
CA ARG A 132 2.35 0.57 -13.71
C ARG A 132 1.33 -0.20 -14.54
N ASP A 133 1.31 -1.53 -14.45
CA ASP A 133 0.37 -2.36 -15.21
C ASP A 133 -1.08 -2.14 -14.75
N LEU A 134 -1.31 -1.99 -13.44
CA LEU A 134 -2.63 -1.65 -12.88
C LEU A 134 -3.09 -0.26 -13.31
N VAL A 135 -2.22 0.74 -13.24
CA VAL A 135 -2.53 2.10 -13.72
C VAL A 135 -2.88 2.08 -15.20
N ASN A 136 -2.10 1.37 -16.02
CA ASN A 136 -2.37 1.25 -17.46
C ASN A 136 -3.71 0.55 -17.73
N GLY A 137 -4.06 -0.48 -16.97
CA GLY A 137 -5.36 -1.14 -17.06
C GLY A 137 -6.52 -0.20 -16.77
N THR A 138 -6.43 0.56 -15.66
CA THR A 138 -7.42 1.58 -15.30
C THR A 138 -7.50 2.70 -16.34
N VAL A 139 -6.36 3.16 -16.84
CA VAL A 139 -6.29 4.17 -17.93
C VAL A 139 -7.01 3.67 -19.19
N ALA A 140 -6.86 2.38 -19.55
CA ALA A 140 -7.55 1.81 -20.70
C ALA A 140 -9.08 1.82 -20.54
N ILE A 141 -9.60 1.52 -19.34
CA ILE A 141 -11.04 1.58 -19.01
C ILE A 141 -11.53 3.04 -19.16
N LEU A 142 -10.88 3.99 -18.51
CA LEU A 142 -11.25 5.41 -18.59
C LEU A 142 -11.19 5.95 -20.03
N ALA A 143 -10.17 5.61 -20.78
CA ALA A 143 -10.03 5.99 -22.19
C ALA A 143 -11.15 5.40 -23.05
N GLY A 144 -11.57 4.17 -22.78
CA GLY A 144 -12.71 3.53 -23.44
C GLY A 144 -14.03 4.29 -23.21
N TRP A 145 -14.30 4.70 -21.97
CA TRP A 145 -15.49 5.51 -21.64
C TRP A 145 -15.47 6.90 -22.29
N ILE A 146 -14.28 7.56 -22.34
CA ILE A 146 -14.12 8.85 -23.01
C ILE A 146 -14.35 8.70 -24.51
N ALA A 147 -13.77 7.69 -25.15
CA ALA A 147 -13.94 7.42 -26.58
C ALA A 147 -15.41 7.11 -26.96
N ALA A 148 -16.13 6.43 -26.07
CA ALA A 148 -17.56 6.14 -26.23
C ALA A 148 -18.46 7.36 -25.88
N GLY A 149 -17.92 8.52 -25.46
CA GLY A 149 -18.68 9.69 -25.04
C GLY A 149 -19.43 9.52 -23.72
N ARG A 150 -19.13 8.47 -22.94
CA ARG A 150 -19.75 8.17 -21.64
C ARG A 150 -19.09 8.94 -20.49
N LEU A 151 -17.85 9.42 -20.67
CA LEU A 151 -17.12 10.26 -19.74
C LEU A 151 -16.60 11.48 -20.47
N SER A 152 -16.61 12.65 -19.81
CA SER A 152 -16.06 13.90 -20.37
C SER A 152 -14.57 13.76 -20.66
N ARG A 153 -14.08 14.50 -21.64
CA ARG A 153 -12.67 14.46 -22.05
C ARG A 153 -11.76 14.95 -20.92
N VAL A 154 -10.93 14.07 -20.43
CA VAL A 154 -9.90 14.29 -19.40
C VAL A 154 -8.71 13.41 -19.71
N ASP A 155 -7.51 13.79 -19.25
CA ASP A 155 -6.38 12.88 -19.27
C ASP A 155 -6.58 11.80 -18.20
N PRO A 156 -6.65 10.49 -18.55
CA PRO A 156 -6.92 9.42 -17.58
C PRO A 156 -5.85 9.29 -16.49
N HIS A 157 -4.56 9.50 -16.80
CA HIS A 157 -3.49 9.46 -15.81
C HIS A 157 -3.65 10.60 -14.80
N HIS A 158 -3.89 11.81 -15.28
CA HIS A 158 -4.10 12.95 -14.41
C HIS A 158 -5.36 12.81 -13.54
N LEU A 159 -6.41 12.18 -14.04
CA LEU A 159 -7.60 11.88 -13.22
C LEU A 159 -7.24 10.93 -12.06
N ILE A 160 -6.54 9.83 -12.34
CA ILE A 160 -6.11 8.86 -11.31
C ILE A 160 -5.21 9.56 -10.27
N PHE A 161 -4.21 10.31 -10.72
CA PHE A 161 -3.28 11.00 -9.82
C PHE A 161 -3.98 12.10 -9.00
N SER A 162 -4.96 12.80 -9.57
CA SER A 162 -5.78 13.77 -8.84
C SER A 162 -6.61 13.10 -7.76
N ILE A 163 -7.23 11.95 -8.05
CA ILE A 163 -7.97 11.18 -7.05
C ILE A 163 -7.03 10.78 -5.89
N TRP A 164 -5.84 10.27 -6.19
CA TRP A 164 -4.87 9.92 -5.15
C TRP A 164 -4.46 11.12 -4.31
N ALA A 165 -4.04 12.20 -4.95
CA ALA A 165 -3.60 13.40 -4.25
C ALA A 165 -4.68 13.98 -3.34
N LEU A 166 -5.92 14.06 -3.82
CA LEU A 166 -7.04 14.63 -3.05
C LEU A 166 -7.49 13.71 -1.90
N THR A 167 -7.46 12.40 -2.09
CA THR A 167 -7.93 11.46 -1.08
C THR A 167 -6.89 11.14 -0.01
N GLN A 168 -5.61 11.02 -0.39
CA GLN A 168 -4.53 10.69 0.54
C GLN A 168 -4.09 11.88 1.40
N HIS A 169 -4.32 13.11 0.94
CA HIS A 169 -3.93 14.32 1.64
C HIS A 169 -4.36 14.32 3.12
N TYR A 170 -5.58 13.88 3.41
CA TYR A 170 -6.13 13.83 4.78
C TYR A 170 -5.44 12.82 5.70
N ALA A 171 -4.80 11.79 5.14
CA ALA A 171 -4.05 10.81 5.91
C ALA A 171 -2.59 11.22 6.10
N ASP A 172 -1.99 11.83 5.06
CA ASP A 172 -0.56 12.13 5.00
C ASP A 172 -0.21 13.41 5.78
N PHE A 173 -1.16 14.34 5.88
CA PHE A 173 -0.99 15.62 6.57
C PHE A 173 -2.01 15.74 7.71
N GLU A 174 -1.55 15.58 8.94
CA GLU A 174 -2.36 15.89 10.14
C GLU A 174 -2.57 17.42 10.19
N VAL A 175 -3.82 17.85 10.04
CA VAL A 175 -4.24 19.24 10.18
C VAL A 175 -5.01 19.41 11.49
#